data_63579ac55b3d6ed9ed462bacee183c50
#
_entry.id   63579ac55b3d6ed9ed462bacee183c50
#
_cell.length_a   1.000
_cell.length_b   1.000
_cell.length_c   1.000
_cell.angle_alpha   90.00
_cell.angle_beta   90.00
_cell.angle_gamma   90.00
#
_symmetry.space_group_name_H-M   'P 1'
#
loop_
_entity.id
_entity.type
_entity.pdbx_description
1 polymer ?
#
loop_
_entity_poly.entity_id
_entity_poly.type
_entity_poly.pdbx_seq_one_letter_code
_entity_poly.pdbx_strand_id
1 'polypeptide(L)'
;LAAASTLADPPDFLDLAWSRTDDGRWIARLTPLAEIAFERCRKGPKEAGIVVRGRTVEWDLSQAPREPKLTIRLRAWERQAQEEIAVRAEREAARRPVDAGALSAIQLDLAALLASAAWSFRSKEPIAREFSEAVSLTPGQHRFARALYIEARGVVAAVDRRLAEPAAQEALMRAEGREADLLEACRHLTRLDADRARDANSIGWDAPSSPAGHRLAGRDALTPIEAGHALTLVHRHRRQLPTELQDRLGLA
;
A
#
# COMPACT_ATOMS: atom_id res chain seq x y z
N LEU A 1 37.74 33.05 41.15
CA LEU A 1 36.40 33.33 40.61
C LEU A 1 36.60 33.75 39.14
N ALA A 2 36.46 32.81 38.23
CA ALA A 2 36.51 33.09 36.78
C ALA A 2 35.29 33.95 36.45
N ALA A 3 35.53 35.12 35.86
CA ALA A 3 34.49 35.98 35.32
C ALA A 3 33.65 35.21 34.30
N ALA A 4 32.37 35.18 34.51
CA ALA A 4 31.45 34.53 33.59
C ALA A 4 31.44 35.34 32.31
N SER A 5 31.88 34.73 31.23
CA SER A 5 31.79 35.32 29.87
C SER A 5 30.31 35.46 29.52
N THR A 6 29.82 36.68 29.50
CA THR A 6 28.55 37.04 28.88
C THR A 6 28.82 37.18 27.39
N LEU A 7 27.98 36.56 26.55
CA LEU A 7 28.03 36.74 25.11
C LEU A 7 27.89 38.22 24.74
N ALA A 8 28.83 38.74 23.96
CA ALA A 8 28.75 40.12 23.45
C ALA A 8 27.71 40.23 22.35
N ASP A 9 27.59 39.17 21.53
CA ASP A 9 26.71 39.09 20.35
C ASP A 9 25.93 37.79 20.37
N PRO A 10 24.69 37.74 19.78
CA PRO A 10 23.95 36.52 19.58
C PRO A 10 24.71 35.55 18.65
N PRO A 11 24.76 34.25 19.01
CA PRO A 11 25.31 33.27 18.10
C PRO A 11 24.39 33.07 16.88
N ASP A 12 24.94 32.54 15.78
CA ASP A 12 24.15 32.09 14.63
C ASP A 12 23.21 30.98 15.07
N PHE A 13 21.92 31.18 14.83
CA PHE A 13 20.88 30.32 15.36
C PHE A 13 19.57 30.51 14.58
N LEU A 14 18.99 29.44 14.11
CA LEU A 14 17.69 29.42 13.41
C LEU A 14 17.59 30.38 12.21
N ASP A 15 18.69 30.61 11.51
CA ASP A 15 18.79 31.54 10.38
C ASP A 15 18.33 32.98 10.75
N LEU A 16 18.47 33.40 12.02
CA LEU A 16 18.09 34.71 12.48
C LEU A 16 19.23 35.72 12.22
N ALA A 17 18.95 36.71 11.36
CA ALA A 17 19.85 37.83 11.12
C ALA A 17 19.64 38.91 12.18
N TRP A 18 20.56 39.01 13.14
CA TRP A 18 20.44 39.86 14.29
C TRP A 18 20.93 41.30 13.97
N SER A 19 20.18 42.28 14.50
CA SER A 19 20.55 43.70 14.49
C SER A 19 20.42 44.23 15.90
N ARG A 20 21.36 45.12 16.33
CA ARG A 20 21.35 45.73 17.65
C ARG A 20 20.47 46.97 17.68
N THR A 21 19.63 47.09 18.68
CA THR A 21 18.79 48.26 18.92
C THR A 21 19.53 49.32 19.78
N ASP A 22 19.08 50.58 19.80
CA ASP A 22 19.68 51.68 20.57
C ASP A 22 19.65 51.44 22.05
N ASP A 23 18.67 50.65 22.56
CA ASP A 23 18.56 50.25 23.97
C ASP A 23 19.38 49.00 24.30
N GLY A 24 20.22 48.53 23.38
CA GLY A 24 21.18 47.45 23.57
C GLY A 24 20.63 46.03 23.43
N ARG A 25 19.35 45.89 23.10
CA ARG A 25 18.76 44.59 22.78
C ARG A 25 19.06 44.16 21.37
N TRP A 26 18.86 42.86 21.04
CA TRP A 26 19.02 42.33 19.71
C TRP A 26 17.65 42.03 19.12
N ILE A 27 17.47 42.37 17.85
CA ILE A 27 16.24 42.07 17.11
C ILE A 27 16.58 41.32 15.83
N ALA A 28 15.68 40.39 15.43
CA ALA A 28 15.73 39.70 14.14
C ALA A 28 14.33 39.51 13.60
N ARG A 29 14.21 39.34 12.27
CA ARG A 29 12.96 38.92 11.66
C ARG A 29 12.76 37.45 11.92
N LEU A 30 11.54 37.06 12.34
CA LEU A 30 11.17 35.68 12.56
C LEU A 30 11.28 34.88 11.24
N THR A 31 12.08 33.82 11.25
CA THR A 31 12.23 32.89 10.14
C THR A 31 11.26 31.72 10.32
N PRO A 32 10.89 30.97 9.23
CA PRO A 32 10.05 29.78 9.37
C PRO A 32 10.65 28.72 10.30
N LEU A 33 11.96 28.56 10.33
CA LEU A 33 12.66 27.64 11.22
C LEU A 33 12.53 28.07 12.67
N ALA A 34 12.72 29.38 12.95
CA ALA A 34 12.57 29.95 14.28
C ALA A 34 11.11 29.88 14.79
N GLU A 35 10.13 30.09 13.92
CA GLU A 35 8.71 29.94 14.25
C GLU A 35 8.40 28.55 14.79
N ILE A 36 8.82 27.51 14.06
CA ILE A 36 8.63 26.11 14.47
C ILE A 36 9.38 25.80 15.78
N ALA A 37 10.63 26.25 15.92
CA ALA A 37 11.42 26.06 17.13
C ALA A 37 10.74 26.67 18.37
N PHE A 38 10.23 27.89 18.22
CA PHE A 38 9.61 28.63 19.33
C PHE A 38 8.20 28.14 19.65
N GLU A 39 7.45 27.64 18.66
CA GLU A 39 6.18 26.95 18.92
C GLU A 39 6.36 25.69 19.77
N ARG A 40 7.38 24.90 19.48
CA ARG A 40 7.68 23.66 20.20
C ARG A 40 8.26 23.89 21.60
N CYS A 41 9.15 24.85 21.72
CA CYS A 41 9.93 25.11 22.94
C CYS A 41 9.46 26.37 23.66
N ARG A 42 8.16 26.55 23.87
CA ARG A 42 7.55 27.80 24.38
C ARG A 42 8.22 28.39 25.64
N LYS A 43 8.70 27.55 26.56
CA LYS A 43 9.34 28.01 27.82
C LYS A 43 10.83 28.31 27.62
N GLY A 44 11.53 27.49 26.89
CA GLY A 44 12.98 27.57 26.73
C GLY A 44 13.48 28.88 26.13
N PRO A 45 12.93 29.40 25.02
CA PRO A 45 13.31 30.70 24.48
C PRO A 45 13.09 31.85 25.49
N LYS A 46 11.95 31.85 26.17
CA LYS A 46 11.65 32.87 27.18
C LYS A 46 12.63 32.82 28.37
N GLU A 47 13.03 31.64 28.84
CA GLU A 47 14.05 31.46 29.87
C GLU A 47 15.46 31.89 29.39
N ALA A 48 15.70 31.96 28.12
CA ALA A 48 16.93 32.45 27.50
C ALA A 48 16.89 33.96 27.17
N GLY A 49 15.81 34.68 27.57
CA GLY A 49 15.64 36.10 27.27
C GLY A 49 15.15 36.40 25.86
N ILE A 50 14.67 35.38 25.11
CA ILE A 50 14.12 35.51 23.76
C ILE A 50 12.61 35.70 23.84
N VAL A 51 12.10 36.76 23.20
CA VAL A 51 10.67 37.06 23.11
C VAL A 51 10.26 37.23 21.65
N VAL A 52 9.17 36.58 21.24
CA VAL A 52 8.60 36.75 19.90
C VAL A 52 7.44 37.73 19.98
N ARG A 53 7.49 38.80 19.15
CA ARG A 53 6.43 39.80 19.03
C ARG A 53 6.00 39.94 17.56
N GLY A 54 4.90 39.31 17.23
CA GLY A 54 4.45 39.24 15.84
C GLY A 54 5.47 38.57 14.93
N ARG A 55 6.09 39.30 14.01
CA ARG A 55 7.12 38.79 13.05
C ARG A 55 8.55 39.16 13.46
N THR A 56 8.74 39.62 14.70
CA THR A 56 10.04 40.04 15.23
C THR A 56 10.43 39.20 16.43
N VAL A 57 11.67 38.80 16.46
CA VAL A 57 12.30 38.12 17.61
C VAL A 57 13.17 39.16 18.33
N GLU A 58 12.94 39.37 19.61
CA GLU A 58 13.74 40.21 20.49
C GLU A 58 14.56 39.33 21.43
N TRP A 59 15.85 39.65 21.64
CA TRP A 59 16.70 38.93 22.55
C TRP A 59 17.43 39.87 23.51
N ASP A 60 17.20 39.65 24.78
CA ASP A 60 17.95 40.29 25.86
C ASP A 60 19.03 39.32 26.34
N LEU A 61 20.27 39.49 25.86
CA LEU A 61 21.39 38.62 26.22
C LEU A 61 21.75 38.70 27.73
N SER A 62 21.36 39.75 28.46
CA SER A 62 21.59 39.83 29.90
C SER A 62 20.85 38.77 30.70
N GLN A 63 19.75 38.27 30.16
CA GLN A 63 18.93 37.19 30.73
C GLN A 63 19.31 35.79 30.23
N ALA A 64 20.25 35.71 29.30
CA ALA A 64 20.64 34.40 28.72
C ALA A 64 21.41 33.54 29.74
N PRO A 65 21.21 32.22 29.71
CA PRO A 65 22.04 31.29 30.49
C PRO A 65 23.51 31.42 30.06
N ARG A 66 24.41 31.10 30.99
CA ARG A 66 25.85 31.09 30.71
C ARG A 66 26.23 30.03 29.68
N GLU A 67 27.22 30.35 28.79
CA GLU A 67 27.89 29.36 28.00
C GLU A 67 28.57 28.28 28.89
N PRO A 68 28.61 27.01 28.45
CA PRO A 68 28.16 26.44 27.18
C PRO A 68 26.70 25.99 27.17
N LYS A 69 25.94 26.14 28.24
CA LYS A 69 24.55 25.63 28.34
C LYS A 69 23.63 26.27 27.30
N LEU A 70 23.84 27.53 27.01
CA LEU A 70 23.06 28.26 26.01
C LEU A 70 23.24 27.64 24.63
N THR A 71 24.48 27.49 24.20
CA THR A 71 24.81 26.94 22.88
C THR A 71 24.24 25.51 22.67
N ILE A 72 24.30 24.66 23.70
CA ILE A 72 23.70 23.30 23.68
C ILE A 72 22.18 23.39 23.49
N ARG A 73 21.51 24.30 24.18
CA ARG A 73 20.04 24.48 24.08
C ARG A 73 19.65 25.00 22.70
N LEU A 74 20.33 26.01 22.18
CA LEU A 74 20.05 26.58 20.86
C LEU A 74 20.20 25.54 19.75
N ARG A 75 21.26 24.75 19.77
CA ARG A 75 21.46 23.64 18.82
C ARG A 75 20.40 22.53 18.97
N ALA A 76 19.93 22.29 20.18
CA ALA A 76 18.85 21.31 20.40
C ALA A 76 17.52 21.81 19.79
N TRP A 77 17.18 23.09 19.97
CA TRP A 77 15.96 23.66 19.39
C TRP A 77 16.02 23.70 17.86
N GLU A 78 17.18 24.04 17.30
CA GLU A 78 17.38 24.04 15.84
C GLU A 78 17.21 22.64 15.23
N ARG A 79 17.83 21.61 15.84
CA ARG A 79 17.64 20.22 15.41
C ARG A 79 16.18 19.80 15.49
N GLN A 80 15.49 20.07 16.60
CA GLN A 80 14.09 19.72 16.74
C GLN A 80 13.19 20.43 15.72
N ALA A 81 13.49 21.67 15.36
CA ALA A 81 12.76 22.37 14.33
C ALA A 81 13.01 21.78 12.94
N GLN A 82 14.26 21.43 12.62
CA GLN A 82 14.63 20.77 11.36
C GLN A 82 13.96 19.39 11.22
N GLU A 83 13.97 18.61 12.28
CA GLU A 83 13.28 17.31 12.33
C GLU A 83 11.75 17.46 12.10
N GLU A 84 11.13 18.47 12.73
CA GLU A 84 9.70 18.74 12.52
C GLU A 84 9.38 19.18 11.09
N ILE A 85 10.24 20.02 10.47
CA ILE A 85 10.08 20.42 9.06
C ILE A 85 10.16 19.18 8.17
N ALA A 86 11.15 18.31 8.41
CA ALA A 86 11.31 17.09 7.64
C ALA A 86 10.07 16.18 7.76
N VAL A 87 9.57 15.98 8.99
CA VAL A 87 8.35 15.18 9.22
C VAL A 87 7.11 15.80 8.56
N ARG A 88 6.94 17.13 8.60
CA ARG A 88 5.82 17.82 7.92
C ARG A 88 5.91 17.67 6.41
N ALA A 89 7.10 17.85 5.84
CA ALA A 89 7.35 17.69 4.40
C ALA A 89 7.08 16.23 3.96
N GLU A 90 7.52 15.24 4.73
CA GLU A 90 7.25 13.84 4.46
C GLU A 90 5.74 13.51 4.51
N ARG A 91 5.03 14.03 5.52
CA ARG A 91 3.56 13.86 5.61
C ARG A 91 2.83 14.52 4.44
N GLU A 92 3.28 15.68 4.00
CA GLU A 92 2.71 16.36 2.84
C GLU A 92 2.99 15.59 1.55
N ALA A 93 4.23 15.13 1.35
CA ALA A 93 4.58 14.28 0.22
C ALA A 93 3.78 12.97 0.18
N ALA A 94 3.54 12.36 1.37
CA ALA A 94 2.72 11.15 1.48
C ALA A 94 1.23 11.38 1.13
N ARG A 95 0.75 12.62 1.15
CA ARG A 95 -0.64 12.98 0.78
C ARG A 95 -0.79 13.37 -0.69
N ARG A 96 0.29 13.74 -1.37
CA ARG A 96 0.23 14.09 -2.80
C ARG A 96 -0.15 12.88 -3.62
N PRO A 97 -1.11 12.99 -4.54
CA PRO A 97 -1.41 11.92 -5.46
C PRO A 97 -0.17 11.49 -6.26
N VAL A 98 -0.11 10.22 -6.64
CA VAL A 98 0.89 9.77 -7.62
C VAL A 98 0.64 10.43 -8.96
N ASP A 99 1.66 10.46 -9.82
CA ASP A 99 1.52 11.00 -11.17
C ASP A 99 0.54 10.18 -12.02
N ALA A 100 -0.03 10.82 -13.06
CA ALA A 100 -1.05 10.22 -13.90
C ALA A 100 -0.56 8.95 -14.62
N GLY A 101 0.72 8.87 -14.97
CA GLY A 101 1.29 7.69 -15.62
C GLY A 101 1.33 6.48 -14.68
N ALA A 102 1.79 6.69 -13.44
CA ALA A 102 1.81 5.64 -12.43
C ALA A 102 0.38 5.17 -12.05
N LEU A 103 -0.57 6.12 -11.97
CA LEU A 103 -1.99 5.81 -11.74
C LEU A 103 -2.54 4.94 -12.87
N SER A 104 -2.43 5.38 -14.13
CA SER A 104 -2.93 4.64 -15.29
C SER A 104 -2.31 3.25 -15.41
N ALA A 105 -1.02 3.11 -15.15
CA ALA A 105 -0.34 1.81 -15.24
C ALA A 105 -0.94 0.79 -14.26
N ILE A 106 -1.09 1.16 -12.98
CA ILE A 106 -1.65 0.24 -11.99
C ILE A 106 -3.13 -0.05 -12.23
N GLN A 107 -3.89 0.93 -12.74
CA GLN A 107 -5.29 0.75 -13.10
C GLN A 107 -5.46 -0.26 -14.23
N LEU A 108 -4.66 -0.15 -15.30
CA LEU A 108 -4.66 -1.10 -16.41
C LEU A 108 -4.28 -2.51 -15.94
N ASP A 109 -3.25 -2.63 -15.11
CA ASP A 109 -2.80 -3.89 -14.54
C ASP A 109 -3.91 -4.56 -13.71
N LEU A 110 -4.55 -3.80 -12.81
CA LEU A 110 -5.65 -4.30 -11.98
C LEU A 110 -6.87 -4.66 -12.82
N ALA A 111 -7.29 -3.81 -13.77
CA ALA A 111 -8.44 -4.04 -14.62
C ALA A 111 -8.26 -5.30 -15.48
N ALA A 112 -7.08 -5.48 -16.09
CA ALA A 112 -6.78 -6.67 -16.89
C ALA A 112 -6.84 -7.95 -16.05
N LEU A 113 -6.29 -7.93 -14.83
CA LEU A 113 -6.30 -9.08 -13.95
C LEU A 113 -7.71 -9.35 -13.36
N LEU A 114 -8.48 -8.30 -13.04
CA LEU A 114 -9.87 -8.42 -12.62
C LEU A 114 -10.75 -9.01 -13.75
N ALA A 115 -10.52 -8.65 -15.00
CA ALA A 115 -11.26 -9.19 -16.12
C ALA A 115 -10.97 -10.68 -16.37
N SER A 116 -9.71 -11.10 -16.20
CA SER A 116 -9.27 -12.46 -16.54
C SER A 116 -9.21 -13.43 -15.36
N ALA A 117 -8.98 -12.93 -14.14
CA ALA A 117 -8.73 -13.75 -12.97
C ALA A 117 -9.15 -13.07 -11.65
N ALA A 118 -10.34 -12.47 -11.60
CA ALA A 118 -10.85 -11.79 -10.40
C ALA A 118 -10.83 -12.68 -9.14
N TRP A 119 -10.99 -13.99 -9.30
CA TRP A 119 -10.90 -14.99 -8.23
C TRP A 119 -9.54 -14.97 -7.49
N SER A 120 -8.47 -14.51 -8.15
CA SER A 120 -7.13 -14.47 -7.55
C SER A 120 -6.99 -13.43 -6.44
N PHE A 121 -7.84 -12.41 -6.42
CA PHE A 121 -7.88 -11.38 -5.37
C PHE A 121 -8.57 -11.85 -4.08
N ARG A 122 -9.34 -12.94 -4.13
CA ARG A 122 -10.07 -13.48 -2.96
C ARG A 122 -10.97 -12.40 -2.32
N SER A 123 -10.88 -12.25 -0.99
CA SER A 123 -11.64 -11.23 -0.24
C SER A 123 -11.24 -9.78 -0.57
N LYS A 124 -10.09 -9.58 -1.23
CA LYS A 124 -9.56 -8.24 -1.57
C LYS A 124 -10.04 -7.72 -2.94
N GLU A 125 -10.86 -8.49 -3.66
CA GLU A 125 -11.39 -8.06 -4.97
C GLU A 125 -12.11 -6.71 -4.93
N PRO A 126 -12.99 -6.41 -3.96
CA PRO A 126 -13.66 -5.11 -3.92
C PRO A 126 -12.68 -3.95 -3.84
N ILE A 127 -11.60 -4.10 -3.05
CA ILE A 127 -10.55 -3.09 -2.92
C ILE A 127 -9.75 -2.96 -4.23
N ALA A 128 -9.45 -4.07 -4.91
CA ALA A 128 -8.75 -4.04 -6.19
C ALA A 128 -9.61 -3.32 -7.25
N ARG A 129 -10.91 -3.53 -7.25
CA ARG A 129 -11.87 -2.86 -8.12
C ARG A 129 -11.96 -1.36 -7.83
N GLU A 130 -12.05 -0.97 -6.56
CA GLU A 130 -12.00 0.42 -6.13
C GLU A 130 -10.75 1.12 -6.65
N PHE A 131 -9.57 0.50 -6.52
CA PHE A 131 -8.33 1.09 -7.01
C PHE A 131 -8.24 1.14 -8.54
N SER A 132 -8.84 0.19 -9.25
CA SER A 132 -8.87 0.22 -10.72
C SER A 132 -9.72 1.35 -11.29
N GLU A 133 -10.64 1.91 -10.51
CA GLU A 133 -11.58 2.97 -10.89
C GLU A 133 -11.28 4.32 -10.20
N ALA A 134 -10.27 4.37 -9.32
CA ALA A 134 -9.97 5.54 -8.51
C ALA A 134 -9.52 6.74 -9.37
N VAL A 135 -10.03 7.93 -9.09
CA VAL A 135 -9.62 9.17 -9.78
C VAL A 135 -8.16 9.55 -9.43
N SER A 136 -7.71 9.20 -8.22
CA SER A 136 -6.37 9.46 -7.75
C SER A 136 -5.99 8.48 -6.65
N LEU A 137 -4.69 8.23 -6.48
CA LEU A 137 -4.15 7.41 -5.38
C LEU A 137 -3.02 8.17 -4.69
N THR A 138 -2.98 8.10 -3.37
CA THR A 138 -1.80 8.51 -2.60
C THR A 138 -0.66 7.51 -2.82
N PRO A 139 0.61 7.87 -2.56
CA PRO A 139 1.74 6.93 -2.64
C PRO A 139 1.54 5.65 -1.80
N GLY A 140 0.88 5.76 -0.65
CA GLY A 140 0.53 4.61 0.19
C GLY A 140 -0.49 3.68 -0.47
N GLN A 141 -1.57 4.23 -1.01
CA GLN A 141 -2.58 3.48 -1.74
C GLN A 141 -2.02 2.84 -3.01
N HIS A 142 -1.20 3.56 -3.76
CA HIS A 142 -0.53 3.02 -4.95
C HIS A 142 0.39 1.84 -4.61
N ARG A 143 1.22 1.94 -3.54
CA ARG A 143 2.03 0.79 -3.08
C ARG A 143 1.16 -0.40 -2.71
N PHE A 144 0.05 -0.16 -2.03
CA PHE A 144 -0.88 -1.23 -1.67
C PHE A 144 -1.56 -1.85 -2.89
N ALA A 145 -2.01 -1.05 -3.85
CA ALA A 145 -2.57 -1.52 -5.13
C ALA A 145 -1.58 -2.41 -5.89
N ARG A 146 -0.29 -2.00 -5.96
CA ARG A 146 0.77 -2.84 -6.53
C ARG A 146 0.99 -4.14 -5.77
N ALA A 147 0.97 -4.10 -4.46
CA ALA A 147 1.09 -5.31 -3.64
C ALA A 147 -0.06 -6.29 -3.89
N LEU A 148 -1.30 -5.79 -3.98
CA LEU A 148 -2.48 -6.58 -4.35
C LEU A 148 -2.31 -7.23 -5.73
N TYR A 149 -1.89 -6.48 -6.73
CA TYR A 149 -1.64 -6.99 -8.07
C TYR A 149 -0.58 -8.10 -8.09
N ILE A 150 0.57 -7.87 -7.43
CA ILE A 150 1.66 -8.86 -7.34
C ILE A 150 1.18 -10.14 -6.63
N GLU A 151 0.47 -10.00 -5.51
CA GLU A 151 -0.10 -11.13 -4.77
C GLU A 151 -1.06 -11.94 -5.66
N ALA A 152 -2.02 -11.28 -6.30
CA ALA A 152 -3.00 -11.93 -7.16
C ALA A 152 -2.36 -12.62 -8.38
N ARG A 153 -1.38 -11.98 -9.03
CA ARG A 153 -0.56 -12.62 -10.08
C ARG A 153 0.19 -13.85 -9.58
N GLY A 154 0.72 -13.78 -8.36
CA GLY A 154 1.39 -14.91 -7.72
C GLY A 154 0.43 -16.10 -7.52
N VAL A 155 -0.82 -15.84 -7.13
CA VAL A 155 -1.87 -16.86 -7.02
C VAL A 155 -2.17 -17.49 -8.39
N VAL A 156 -2.34 -16.69 -9.45
CA VAL A 156 -2.55 -17.20 -10.82
C VAL A 156 -1.39 -18.07 -11.26
N ALA A 157 -0.15 -17.60 -11.09
CA ALA A 157 1.04 -18.36 -11.49
C ALA A 157 1.19 -19.67 -10.69
N ALA A 158 0.79 -19.70 -9.44
CA ALA A 158 0.80 -20.93 -8.64
C ALA A 158 -0.23 -21.96 -9.14
N VAL A 159 -1.42 -21.49 -9.52
CA VAL A 159 -2.45 -22.35 -10.13
C VAL A 159 -1.99 -22.88 -11.49
N ASP A 160 -1.45 -22.02 -12.35
CA ASP A 160 -0.95 -22.43 -13.66
C ASP A 160 0.16 -23.48 -13.55
N ARG A 161 1.11 -23.31 -12.61
CA ARG A 161 2.15 -24.33 -12.37
C ARG A 161 1.54 -25.66 -11.96
N ARG A 162 0.57 -25.65 -11.04
CA ARG A 162 -0.11 -26.88 -10.60
C ARG A 162 -0.85 -27.57 -11.74
N LEU A 163 -1.51 -26.79 -12.61
CA LEU A 163 -2.25 -27.33 -13.76
C LEU A 163 -1.32 -27.82 -14.89
N ALA A 164 -0.07 -27.39 -14.91
CA ALA A 164 0.95 -27.88 -15.83
C ALA A 164 1.63 -29.18 -15.35
N GLU A 165 1.53 -29.53 -14.07
CA GLU A 165 2.02 -30.80 -13.57
C GLU A 165 1.14 -31.96 -14.09
N PRO A 166 1.72 -33.14 -14.38
CA PRO A 166 0.94 -34.28 -14.83
C PRO A 166 -0.17 -34.65 -13.84
N ALA A 167 -1.41 -34.75 -14.32
CA ALA A 167 -2.49 -35.32 -13.55
C ALA A 167 -2.27 -36.85 -13.34
N ALA A 168 -3.03 -37.44 -12.43
CA ALA A 168 -2.97 -38.90 -12.23
C ALA A 168 -3.24 -39.63 -13.55
N GLN A 169 -2.46 -40.67 -13.84
CA GLN A 169 -2.53 -41.42 -15.11
C GLN A 169 -3.96 -41.91 -15.43
N GLU A 170 -4.69 -42.39 -14.42
CA GLU A 170 -6.07 -42.80 -14.60
C GLU A 170 -6.97 -41.62 -15.03
N ALA A 171 -6.78 -40.44 -14.45
CA ALA A 171 -7.54 -39.25 -14.81
C ALA A 171 -7.23 -38.79 -16.26
N LEU A 172 -5.98 -38.87 -16.69
CA LEU A 172 -5.57 -38.58 -18.06
C LEU A 172 -6.26 -39.50 -19.07
N MET A 173 -6.21 -40.82 -18.82
CA MET A 173 -6.83 -41.81 -19.70
C MET A 173 -8.36 -41.65 -19.78
N ARG A 174 -9.01 -41.33 -18.65
CA ARG A 174 -10.48 -41.15 -18.61
C ARG A 174 -10.91 -39.78 -19.18
N ALA A 175 -10.03 -38.79 -19.21
CA ALA A 175 -10.32 -37.47 -19.80
C ALA A 175 -10.13 -37.42 -21.31
N GLU A 176 -9.42 -38.39 -21.91
CA GLU A 176 -9.11 -38.42 -23.33
C GLU A 176 -10.38 -38.37 -24.19
N GLY A 177 -10.42 -37.46 -25.15
CA GLY A 177 -11.57 -37.24 -26.03
C GLY A 177 -12.77 -36.54 -25.37
N ARG A 178 -12.65 -36.09 -24.13
CA ARG A 178 -13.72 -35.40 -23.35
C ARG A 178 -13.38 -33.97 -22.97
N GLU A 179 -12.32 -33.39 -23.57
CA GLU A 179 -11.78 -32.08 -23.20
C GLU A 179 -12.84 -30.98 -23.32
N ALA A 180 -13.69 -31.03 -24.38
CA ALA A 180 -14.76 -30.05 -24.58
C ALA A 180 -15.86 -30.15 -23.51
N ASP A 181 -16.30 -31.39 -23.19
CA ASP A 181 -17.33 -31.63 -22.16
C ASP A 181 -16.83 -31.27 -20.78
N LEU A 182 -15.55 -31.53 -20.48
CA LEU A 182 -14.91 -31.13 -19.24
C LEU A 182 -14.80 -29.63 -19.10
N LEU A 183 -14.48 -28.91 -20.19
CA LEU A 183 -14.49 -27.47 -20.21
C LEU A 183 -15.91 -26.89 -19.98
N GLU A 184 -16.92 -27.49 -20.59
CA GLU A 184 -18.33 -27.15 -20.38
C GLU A 184 -18.71 -27.33 -18.90
N ALA A 185 -18.32 -28.45 -18.29
CA ALA A 185 -18.55 -28.73 -16.88
C ALA A 185 -17.85 -27.73 -15.95
N CYS A 186 -16.59 -27.37 -16.25
CA CYS A 186 -15.88 -26.34 -15.52
C CYS A 186 -16.60 -24.98 -15.59
N ARG A 187 -17.05 -24.60 -16.79
CA ARG A 187 -17.82 -23.35 -17.00
C ARG A 187 -19.16 -23.39 -16.28
N HIS A 188 -19.84 -24.52 -16.25
CA HIS A 188 -21.10 -24.69 -15.52
C HIS A 188 -20.90 -24.48 -14.02
N LEU A 189 -19.96 -25.20 -13.41
CA LEU A 189 -19.65 -25.06 -11.98
C LEU A 189 -19.18 -23.66 -11.61
N THR A 190 -18.39 -23.01 -12.48
CA THR A 190 -17.93 -21.63 -12.29
C THR A 190 -19.09 -20.63 -12.33
N ARG A 191 -20.12 -20.83 -13.14
CA ARG A 191 -21.33 -19.99 -13.11
C ARG A 191 -22.12 -20.13 -11.82
N LEU A 192 -22.10 -21.32 -11.22
CA LEU A 192 -22.73 -21.55 -9.91
C LEU A 192 -21.93 -20.97 -8.76
N ASP A 193 -20.61 -20.82 -8.91
CA ASP A 193 -19.66 -20.32 -7.90
C ASP A 193 -19.54 -18.77 -7.95
N ALA A 194 -20.68 -18.07 -7.86
CA ALA A 194 -20.71 -16.61 -7.96
C ALA A 194 -19.98 -15.93 -6.78
N ASP A 195 -19.99 -16.56 -5.62
CA ASP A 195 -19.32 -16.10 -4.40
C ASP A 195 -17.85 -16.56 -4.31
N ARG A 196 -17.38 -17.40 -5.25
CA ARG A 196 -16.01 -17.96 -5.31
C ARG A 196 -15.65 -18.72 -4.04
N ALA A 197 -16.56 -19.58 -3.63
CA ALA A 197 -16.44 -20.40 -2.42
C ALA A 197 -16.14 -19.59 -1.14
N ARG A 198 -16.63 -18.37 -1.05
CA ARG A 198 -16.58 -17.57 0.19
C ARG A 198 -17.54 -18.12 1.24
N ASP A 199 -18.72 -18.55 0.79
CA ASP A 199 -19.74 -19.14 1.65
C ASP A 199 -19.71 -20.67 1.52
N ALA A 200 -19.81 -21.36 2.62
CA ALA A 200 -19.89 -22.83 2.66
C ALA A 200 -21.31 -23.32 2.28
N ASN A 201 -21.79 -22.95 1.07
CA ASN A 201 -23.13 -23.23 0.59
C ASN A 201 -23.24 -24.51 -0.25
N SER A 202 -22.14 -25.20 -0.50
CA SER A 202 -22.03 -26.39 -1.36
C SER A 202 -22.52 -26.19 -2.80
N ILE A 203 -22.55 -24.94 -3.29
CA ILE A 203 -22.95 -24.58 -4.65
C ILE A 203 -21.69 -24.13 -5.42
N GLY A 204 -21.49 -24.66 -6.63
CA GLY A 204 -20.30 -24.39 -7.42
C GLY A 204 -19.07 -25.16 -6.90
N TRP A 205 -17.93 -24.50 -6.90
CA TRP A 205 -16.67 -25.06 -6.44
C TRP A 205 -16.53 -24.98 -4.90
N ASP A 206 -15.86 -25.97 -4.30
CA ASP A 206 -15.37 -25.83 -2.95
C ASP A 206 -14.10 -24.95 -2.89
N ALA A 207 -13.76 -24.42 -1.72
CA ALA A 207 -12.64 -23.49 -1.55
C ALA A 207 -11.28 -24.02 -2.09
N PRO A 208 -10.91 -25.32 -1.93
CA PRO A 208 -9.71 -25.88 -2.53
C PRO A 208 -9.74 -25.98 -4.06
N SER A 209 -10.93 -26.19 -4.65
CA SER A 209 -11.11 -26.40 -6.10
C SER A 209 -11.35 -25.11 -6.87
N SER A 210 -11.92 -24.09 -6.22
CA SER A 210 -12.36 -22.85 -6.84
C SER A 210 -11.27 -22.15 -7.69
N PRO A 211 -10.02 -21.95 -7.23
CA PRO A 211 -9.02 -21.29 -8.05
C PRO A 211 -8.69 -22.04 -9.34
N ALA A 212 -8.54 -23.36 -9.28
CA ALA A 212 -8.24 -24.18 -10.44
C ALA A 212 -9.47 -24.33 -11.36
N GLY A 213 -10.67 -24.47 -10.80
CA GLY A 213 -11.92 -24.52 -11.54
C GLY A 213 -12.16 -23.25 -12.35
N HIS A 214 -12.04 -22.08 -11.73
CA HIS A 214 -12.14 -20.80 -12.41
C HIS A 214 -11.07 -20.64 -13.50
N ARG A 215 -9.83 -21.09 -13.24
CA ARG A 215 -8.74 -21.00 -14.22
C ARG A 215 -8.99 -21.87 -15.45
N LEU A 216 -9.45 -23.11 -15.25
CA LEU A 216 -9.80 -24.03 -16.32
C LEU A 216 -11.02 -23.52 -17.13
N ALA A 217 -12.05 -23.04 -16.46
CA ALA A 217 -13.24 -22.48 -17.11
C ALA A 217 -12.94 -21.29 -18.03
N GLY A 218 -11.88 -20.53 -17.75
CA GLY A 218 -11.42 -19.39 -18.55
C GLY A 218 -10.53 -19.78 -19.74
N ARG A 219 -10.27 -21.07 -20.00
CA ARG A 219 -9.52 -21.53 -21.18
C ARG A 219 -10.41 -21.54 -22.42
N ASP A 220 -9.82 -21.35 -23.58
CA ASP A 220 -10.50 -21.56 -24.86
C ASP A 220 -10.68 -23.06 -25.16
N ALA A 221 -9.65 -23.84 -24.86
CA ALA A 221 -9.62 -25.29 -24.91
C ALA A 221 -8.73 -25.84 -23.80
N LEU A 222 -9.02 -27.07 -23.35
CA LEU A 222 -8.16 -27.76 -22.37
C LEU A 222 -7.10 -28.57 -23.07
N THR A 223 -5.87 -28.53 -22.59
CA THR A 223 -4.85 -29.51 -22.93
C THR A 223 -5.18 -30.85 -22.27
N PRO A 224 -4.62 -31.98 -22.75
CA PRO A 224 -4.84 -33.30 -22.12
C PRO A 224 -4.51 -33.31 -20.61
N ILE A 225 -3.45 -32.62 -20.19
CA ILE A 225 -3.08 -32.49 -18.76
C ILE A 225 -4.14 -31.72 -18.00
N GLU A 226 -4.59 -30.58 -18.53
CA GLU A 226 -5.64 -29.77 -17.92
C GLU A 226 -6.98 -30.52 -17.85
N ALA A 227 -7.29 -31.34 -18.88
CA ALA A 227 -8.47 -32.19 -18.89
C ALA A 227 -8.43 -33.26 -17.77
N GLY A 228 -7.28 -33.86 -17.49
CA GLY A 228 -7.09 -34.76 -16.35
C GLY A 228 -7.35 -34.08 -15.02
N HIS A 229 -6.85 -32.87 -14.84
CA HIS A 229 -7.16 -32.06 -13.65
C HIS A 229 -8.63 -31.69 -13.59
N ALA A 230 -9.22 -31.25 -14.71
CA ALA A 230 -10.63 -30.90 -14.81
C ALA A 230 -11.52 -32.09 -14.39
N LEU A 231 -11.24 -33.31 -14.92
CA LEU A 231 -11.99 -34.51 -14.55
C LEU A 231 -11.97 -34.77 -13.05
N THR A 232 -10.82 -34.64 -12.40
CA THR A 232 -10.65 -34.84 -10.97
C THR A 232 -11.50 -33.85 -10.16
N LEU A 233 -11.50 -32.57 -10.57
CA LEU A 233 -12.27 -31.51 -9.91
C LEU A 233 -13.78 -31.69 -10.15
N VAL A 234 -14.17 -31.88 -11.40
CA VAL A 234 -15.55 -32.04 -11.85
C VAL A 234 -16.21 -33.28 -11.19
N HIS A 235 -15.48 -34.40 -11.09
CA HIS A 235 -15.97 -35.61 -10.43
C HIS A 235 -16.37 -35.36 -8.97
N ARG A 236 -15.64 -34.53 -8.24
CA ARG A 236 -15.95 -34.14 -6.85
C ARG A 236 -17.29 -33.40 -6.75
N HIS A 237 -17.61 -32.60 -7.77
CA HIS A 237 -18.81 -31.75 -7.85
C HIS A 237 -19.89 -32.30 -8.79
N ARG A 238 -19.78 -33.55 -9.26
CA ARG A 238 -20.62 -34.14 -10.31
C ARG A 238 -22.13 -33.99 -10.09
N ARG A 239 -22.58 -34.02 -8.81
CA ARG A 239 -24.01 -33.91 -8.46
C ARG A 239 -24.63 -32.57 -8.81
N GLN A 240 -23.82 -31.58 -9.10
CA GLN A 240 -24.27 -30.23 -9.49
C GLN A 240 -24.33 -30.05 -11.02
N LEU A 241 -23.89 -31.05 -11.79
CA LEU A 241 -23.94 -31.00 -13.24
C LEU A 241 -25.29 -31.41 -13.78
N PRO A 242 -25.74 -30.88 -14.93
CA PRO A 242 -26.87 -31.41 -15.66
C PRO A 242 -26.69 -32.91 -16.01
N THR A 243 -27.76 -33.70 -15.94
CA THR A 243 -27.72 -35.14 -16.19
C THR A 243 -27.07 -35.48 -17.52
N GLU A 244 -27.44 -34.77 -18.58
CA GLU A 244 -26.87 -34.98 -19.92
C GLU A 244 -25.34 -34.81 -19.96
N LEU A 245 -24.82 -33.87 -19.19
CA LEU A 245 -23.37 -33.64 -19.09
C LEU A 245 -22.71 -34.72 -18.22
N GLN A 246 -23.38 -35.20 -17.19
CA GLN A 246 -22.92 -36.35 -16.39
C GLN A 246 -22.81 -37.61 -17.27
N ASP A 247 -23.82 -37.87 -18.10
CA ASP A 247 -23.85 -39.03 -19.03
C ASP A 247 -22.70 -38.96 -20.03
N ARG A 248 -22.50 -37.81 -20.71
CA ARG A 248 -21.38 -37.60 -21.63
C ARG A 248 -20.01 -37.80 -21.00
N LEU A 249 -19.88 -37.40 -19.73
CA LEU A 249 -18.65 -37.56 -18.96
C LEU A 249 -18.51 -38.94 -18.29
N GLY A 250 -19.56 -39.78 -18.31
CA GLY A 250 -19.57 -41.08 -17.62
C GLY A 250 -19.44 -40.94 -16.12
N LEU A 251 -20.15 -39.94 -15.52
CA LEU A 251 -20.11 -39.60 -14.09
C LEU A 251 -21.42 -39.92 -13.36
N ALA A 252 -22.38 -40.52 -14.05
CA ALA A 252 -23.67 -40.93 -13.53
C ALA A 252 -23.54 -42.00 -12.45
#